data_6f74d7d8ec28fad5c0809ad79275bdfd
#
_entry.id   6f74d7d8ec28fad5c0809ad79275bdfd
#
_cell.length_a   1.000
_cell.length_b   1.000
_cell.length_c   1.000
_cell.angle_alpha   90.00
_cell.angle_beta   90.00
_cell.angle_gamma   90.00
#
_symmetry.space_group_name_H-M   'P 1'
#
loop_
_entity.id
_entity.type
_entity.pdbx_description
1 polymer ?
#
loop_
_entity_poly.entity_id
_entity_poly.type
_entity_poly.pdbx_seq_one_letter_code
_entity_poly.pdbx_strand_id
1 'polypeptide(L)'
;GMAATARAKPDGYTVGLATVSTHGTAPHLLPNLAYDPVKDFTPVSNLVTSPNILSVNPQYPAKTLAEFVSHVRANPGKDGYANAGAGGINDLGMIWFLQITGGKMNSISYRGSAPALTDTVGGVVPVIF
;
A
#
# COMPACT_ATOMS: atom_id res chain seq x y z
N GLY A 1 -3.85 -11.86 -12.68
CA GLY A 1 -3.82 -10.42 -12.84
C GLY A 1 -3.05 -9.98 -14.07
N MET A 2 -2.19 -8.96 -13.96
CA MET A 2 -1.53 -8.30 -15.11
C MET A 2 -0.79 -9.24 -16.07
N ALA A 3 -0.06 -10.24 -15.57
CA ALA A 3 0.60 -11.23 -16.44
C ALA A 3 -0.37 -12.07 -17.30
N ALA A 4 -1.60 -12.27 -16.85
CA ALA A 4 -2.62 -12.93 -17.65
C ALA A 4 -3.18 -11.99 -18.73
N THR A 5 -3.40 -10.73 -18.39
CA THR A 5 -3.81 -9.69 -19.35
C THR A 5 -2.75 -9.47 -20.44
N ALA A 6 -1.47 -9.41 -20.06
CA ALA A 6 -0.36 -9.25 -21.01
C ALA A 6 -0.26 -10.40 -22.03
N ARG A 7 -0.66 -11.62 -21.65
CA ARG A 7 -0.64 -12.79 -22.52
C ARG A 7 -1.94 -13.02 -23.29
N ALA A 8 -2.98 -12.25 -23.02
CA ALA A 8 -4.25 -12.36 -23.75
C ALA A 8 -4.11 -11.86 -25.19
N LYS A 9 -5.03 -12.30 -26.06
CA LYS A 9 -5.07 -11.77 -27.42
C LYS A 9 -5.38 -10.27 -27.40
N PRO A 10 -4.68 -9.45 -28.19
CA PRO A 10 -4.90 -8.01 -28.25
C PRO A 10 -6.11 -7.64 -29.12
N ASP A 11 -7.25 -8.26 -28.86
CA ASP A 11 -8.50 -8.11 -29.64
C ASP A 11 -9.51 -7.14 -28.99
N GLY A 12 -9.12 -6.51 -27.84
CA GLY A 12 -9.93 -5.55 -27.12
C GLY A 12 -10.96 -6.15 -26.16
N TYR A 13 -11.08 -7.47 -26.08
CA TYR A 13 -12.06 -8.12 -25.19
C TYR A 13 -11.49 -8.48 -23.82
N THR A 14 -10.17 -8.40 -23.64
CA THR A 14 -9.53 -8.60 -22.33
C THR A 14 -8.96 -7.27 -21.82
N VAL A 15 -9.52 -6.79 -20.73
CA VAL A 15 -9.05 -5.58 -20.05
C VAL A 15 -8.54 -5.90 -18.65
N GLY A 16 -7.55 -5.14 -18.18
CA GLY A 16 -6.97 -5.27 -16.85
C GLY A 16 -6.97 -3.94 -16.10
N LEU A 17 -7.11 -4.01 -14.79
CA LEU A 17 -6.97 -2.84 -13.93
C LEU A 17 -5.50 -2.66 -13.54
N ALA A 18 -4.85 -1.67 -14.14
CA ALA A 18 -3.51 -1.24 -13.78
C ALA A 18 -3.56 -0.35 -12.52
N THR A 19 -2.60 -0.52 -11.64
CA THR A 19 -2.44 0.29 -10.43
C THR A 19 -1.01 0.77 -10.30
N VAL A 20 -0.76 1.74 -9.42
CA VAL A 20 0.61 2.16 -9.07
C VAL A 20 1.45 0.97 -8.62
N SER A 21 0.87 0.06 -7.82
CA SER A 21 1.60 -1.13 -7.35
C SER A 21 2.01 -2.05 -8.49
N THR A 22 1.16 -2.27 -9.51
CA THR A 22 1.45 -3.21 -10.60
C THR A 22 2.31 -2.61 -11.70
N HIS A 23 2.20 -1.32 -12.00
CA HIS A 23 2.90 -0.67 -13.13
C HIS A 23 3.99 0.31 -12.70
N GLY A 24 3.86 0.92 -11.51
CA GLY A 24 4.87 1.84 -10.98
C GLY A 24 5.89 1.17 -10.06
N THR A 25 5.43 0.28 -9.16
CA THR A 25 6.27 -0.26 -8.10
C THR A 25 6.84 -1.64 -8.42
N ALA A 26 6.00 -2.57 -8.89
CA ALA A 26 6.40 -3.95 -9.15
C ALA A 26 7.62 -4.07 -10.10
N PRO A 27 7.78 -3.26 -11.16
CA PRO A 27 8.96 -3.31 -12.02
C PRO A 27 10.29 -3.05 -11.30
N HIS A 28 10.26 -2.30 -10.21
CA HIS A 28 11.45 -1.94 -9.44
C HIS A 28 11.71 -2.86 -8.24
N LEU A 29 10.70 -3.59 -7.77
CA LEU A 29 10.81 -4.46 -6.61
C LEU A 29 10.92 -5.94 -6.95
N LEU A 30 10.36 -6.38 -8.08
CA LEU A 30 10.31 -7.77 -8.46
C LEU A 30 11.32 -8.06 -9.56
N PRO A 31 12.38 -8.85 -9.28
CA PRO A 31 13.46 -9.10 -10.24
C PRO A 31 13.00 -9.90 -11.47
N ASN A 32 11.92 -10.66 -11.38
CA ASN A 32 11.40 -11.53 -12.43
C ASN A 32 9.92 -11.23 -12.71
N LEU A 33 9.62 -9.98 -13.08
CA LEU A 33 8.26 -9.61 -13.43
C LEU A 33 7.87 -10.28 -14.76
N ALA A 34 6.72 -10.96 -14.77
CA ALA A 34 6.27 -11.76 -15.91
C ALA A 34 5.56 -10.93 -17.01
N TYR A 35 5.76 -9.62 -17.02
CA TYR A 35 5.25 -8.68 -18.03
C TYR A 35 6.07 -7.39 -18.03
N ASP A 36 6.11 -6.70 -19.17
CA ASP A 36 6.63 -5.34 -19.29
C ASP A 36 5.46 -4.35 -19.07
N PRO A 37 5.51 -3.49 -18.02
CA PRO A 37 4.38 -2.62 -17.69
C PRO A 37 4.07 -1.55 -18.74
N VAL A 38 4.97 -1.30 -19.66
CA VAL A 38 4.81 -0.29 -20.73
C VAL A 38 4.50 -0.94 -22.07
N LYS A 39 5.26 -1.98 -22.44
CA LYS A 39 5.19 -2.55 -23.80
C LYS A 39 4.04 -3.55 -23.99
N ASP A 40 3.65 -4.26 -22.92
CA ASP A 40 2.66 -5.33 -23.01
C ASP A 40 1.21 -4.83 -22.86
N PHE A 41 1.00 -3.52 -22.73
CA PHE A 41 -0.32 -2.93 -22.48
C PHE A 41 -0.57 -1.68 -23.30
N THR A 42 -1.82 -1.51 -23.72
CA THR A 42 -2.31 -0.25 -24.28
C THR A 42 -3.19 0.43 -23.23
N PRO A 43 -2.81 1.61 -22.69
CA PRO A 43 -3.64 2.32 -21.73
C PRO A 43 -4.93 2.83 -22.40
N VAL A 44 -6.07 2.61 -21.74
CA VAL A 44 -7.37 3.02 -22.25
C VAL A 44 -7.86 4.30 -21.55
N SER A 45 -7.93 4.29 -20.23
CA SER A 45 -8.42 5.42 -19.44
C SER A 45 -7.99 5.33 -17.98
N ASN A 46 -7.87 6.47 -17.33
CA ASN A 46 -7.80 6.55 -15.87
C ASN A 46 -9.23 6.47 -15.31
N LEU A 47 -9.52 5.42 -14.54
CA LEU A 47 -10.86 5.18 -13.99
C LEU A 47 -11.10 5.93 -12.69
N VAL A 48 -10.09 6.00 -11.82
CA VAL A 48 -10.22 6.55 -10.47
C VAL A 48 -8.87 7.00 -9.93
N THR A 49 -8.89 8.04 -9.12
CA THR A 49 -7.77 8.45 -8.27
C THR A 49 -8.22 8.29 -6.82
N SER A 50 -7.47 7.52 -6.03
CA SER A 50 -7.78 7.28 -4.63
C SER A 50 -6.61 7.75 -3.76
N PRO A 51 -6.83 8.62 -2.78
CA PRO A 51 -5.80 9.00 -1.82
C PRO A 51 -5.52 7.86 -0.84
N ASN A 52 -4.28 7.77 -0.36
CA ASN A 52 -3.97 6.97 0.81
C ASN A 52 -4.37 7.76 2.08
N ILE A 53 -4.91 7.06 3.07
CA ILE A 53 -5.37 7.66 4.31
C ILE A 53 -4.70 6.95 5.49
N LEU A 54 -3.99 7.72 6.32
CA LEU A 54 -3.50 7.23 7.60
C LEU A 54 -4.66 7.20 8.60
N SER A 55 -4.97 6.03 9.11
CA SER A 55 -6.01 5.84 10.10
C SER A 55 -5.45 5.13 11.34
N VAL A 56 -5.96 5.47 12.50
CA VAL A 56 -5.58 4.87 13.77
C VAL A 56 -6.79 4.31 14.50
N ASN A 57 -6.59 3.27 15.28
CA ASN A 57 -7.62 2.76 16.18
C ASN A 57 -8.06 3.87 17.16
N PRO A 58 -9.35 4.01 17.50
CA PRO A 58 -9.84 5.04 18.42
C PRO A 58 -9.16 5.05 19.80
N GLN A 59 -8.62 3.94 20.25
CA GLN A 59 -7.89 3.82 21.52
C GLN A 59 -6.39 4.21 21.40
N TYR A 60 -5.91 4.49 20.19
CA TYR A 60 -4.52 4.93 20.00
C TYR A 60 -4.27 6.28 20.68
N PRO A 61 -3.10 6.48 21.33
CA PRO A 61 -2.84 7.66 22.15
C PRO A 61 -2.68 8.98 21.37
N ALA A 62 -2.71 8.97 20.05
CA ALA A 62 -2.65 10.17 19.21
C ALA A 62 -4.00 10.42 18.52
N LYS A 63 -4.49 11.67 18.58
CA LYS A 63 -5.74 12.13 17.96
C LYS A 63 -5.50 13.10 16.81
N THR A 64 -4.30 13.61 16.68
CA THR A 64 -3.86 14.51 15.60
C THR A 64 -2.61 13.97 14.93
N LEU A 65 -2.32 14.42 13.71
CA LEU A 65 -1.10 14.04 13.00
C LEU A 65 0.17 14.44 13.79
N ALA A 66 0.17 15.60 14.43
CA ALA A 66 1.29 16.07 15.23
C ALA A 66 1.56 15.16 16.43
N GLU A 67 0.50 14.75 17.15
CA GLU A 67 0.58 13.79 18.24
C GLU A 67 1.06 12.43 17.76
N PHE A 68 0.56 11.95 16.61
CA PHE A 68 1.00 10.70 16.00
C PHE A 68 2.50 10.71 15.72
N VAL A 69 3.00 11.72 15.03
CA VAL A 69 4.43 11.86 14.73
C VAL A 69 5.27 11.92 16.01
N SER A 70 4.84 12.69 17.02
CA SER A 70 5.52 12.80 18.30
C SER A 70 5.58 11.46 19.04
N HIS A 71 4.45 10.73 19.06
CA HIS A 71 4.35 9.42 19.70
C HIS A 71 5.27 8.38 19.03
N VAL A 72 5.23 8.30 17.69
CA VAL A 72 6.05 7.33 16.92
C VAL A 72 7.55 7.62 17.08
N ARG A 73 7.94 8.89 17.13
CA ARG A 73 9.34 9.30 17.40
C ARG A 73 9.79 8.92 18.81
N ALA A 74 8.93 9.09 19.80
CA ALA A 74 9.22 8.75 21.18
C ALA A 74 9.25 7.24 21.45
N ASN A 75 8.61 6.44 20.57
CA ASN A 75 8.49 5.00 20.73
C ASN A 75 8.94 4.23 19.46
N PRO A 76 10.20 4.37 19.03
CA PRO A 76 10.66 3.82 17.77
C PRO A 76 10.52 2.29 17.72
N GLY A 77 9.79 1.79 16.73
CA GLY A 77 9.60 0.36 16.48
C GLY A 77 8.72 -0.37 17.51
N LYS A 78 8.05 0.32 18.43
CA LYS A 78 7.10 -0.31 19.35
C LYS A 78 5.76 -0.61 18.68
N ASP A 79 5.28 0.29 17.84
CA ASP A 79 4.01 0.16 17.15
C ASP A 79 4.17 -0.50 15.79
N GLY A 80 3.13 -1.23 15.38
CA GLY A 80 2.96 -1.74 14.03
C GLY A 80 1.96 -0.92 13.23
N TYR A 81 2.08 -0.98 11.90
CA TYR A 81 1.04 -0.53 10.98
C TYR A 81 0.64 -1.63 10.01
N ALA A 82 -0.65 -1.77 9.79
CA ALA A 82 -1.21 -2.69 8.83
C ALA A 82 -1.17 -2.10 7.42
N ASN A 83 -0.88 -2.93 6.42
CA ASN A 83 -0.97 -2.59 5.01
C ASN A 83 -1.56 -3.76 4.20
N ALA A 84 -2.02 -3.48 2.98
CA ALA A 84 -2.70 -4.44 2.11
C ALA A 84 -1.75 -5.40 1.36
N GLY A 85 -0.45 -5.32 1.61
CA GLY A 85 0.59 -6.15 1.00
C GLY A 85 1.95 -5.46 0.95
N ALA A 86 3.00 -6.20 1.25
CA ALA A 86 4.37 -5.70 1.26
C ALA A 86 4.77 -5.12 -0.10
N GLY A 87 5.44 -3.96 -0.10
CA GLY A 87 5.87 -3.26 -1.31
C GLY A 87 4.73 -2.64 -2.14
N GLY A 88 3.48 -2.71 -1.70
CA GLY A 88 2.37 -1.99 -2.28
C GLY A 88 2.45 -0.49 -1.99
N ILE A 89 1.62 0.30 -2.69
CA ILE A 89 1.63 1.78 -2.55
C ILE A 89 1.37 2.24 -1.11
N ASN A 90 0.55 1.52 -0.35
CA ASN A 90 0.28 1.82 1.04
C ASN A 90 1.51 1.59 1.92
N ASP A 91 2.19 0.46 1.74
CA ASP A 91 3.41 0.13 2.50
C ASP A 91 4.53 1.13 2.20
N LEU A 92 4.80 1.40 0.93
CA LEU A 92 5.82 2.37 0.50
C LEU A 92 5.47 3.80 0.93
N GLY A 93 4.20 4.18 0.89
CA GLY A 93 3.72 5.48 1.36
C GLY A 93 3.99 5.67 2.85
N MET A 94 3.71 4.65 3.66
CA MET A 94 4.00 4.70 5.09
C MET A 94 5.51 4.69 5.38
N ILE A 95 6.30 3.88 4.67
CA ILE A 95 7.76 3.91 4.79
C ILE A 95 8.31 5.30 4.49
N TRP A 96 7.86 5.94 3.41
CA TRP A 96 8.27 7.30 3.05
C TRP A 96 7.83 8.33 4.09
N PHE A 97 6.58 8.24 4.57
CA PHE A 97 6.09 9.11 5.64
C PHE A 97 6.94 9.00 6.92
N LEU A 98 7.27 7.78 7.35
CA LEU A 98 8.13 7.54 8.50
C LEU A 98 9.55 8.09 8.30
N GLN A 99 10.08 7.96 7.09
CA GLN A 99 11.40 8.47 6.73
C GLN A 99 11.46 10.00 6.82
N ILE A 100 10.47 10.71 6.25
CA ILE A 100 10.39 12.18 6.31
C ILE A 100 10.18 12.67 7.76
N THR A 101 9.34 11.98 8.51
CA THR A 101 9.00 12.38 9.86
C THR A 101 10.00 11.90 10.92
N GLY A 102 11.00 11.09 10.57
CA GLY A 102 11.97 10.53 11.51
C GLY A 102 11.37 9.53 12.48
N GLY A 103 10.22 8.93 12.15
CA GLY A 103 9.56 7.89 12.92
C GLY A 103 10.05 6.49 12.55
N LYS A 104 9.72 5.48 13.37
CA LYS A 104 9.98 4.07 13.08
C LYS A 104 8.83 3.22 13.59
N MET A 105 8.24 2.40 12.70
CA MET A 105 7.18 1.45 12.99
C MET A 105 7.44 0.12 12.27
N ASN A 106 6.79 -0.95 12.71
CA ASN A 106 6.90 -2.28 12.09
C ASN A 106 5.80 -2.45 11.03
N SER A 107 6.18 -2.81 9.82
CA SER A 107 5.24 -3.13 8.74
C SER A 107 4.60 -4.51 8.98
N ILE A 108 3.26 -4.57 8.96
CA ILE A 108 2.47 -5.79 9.11
C ILE A 108 1.61 -5.94 7.86
N SER A 109 2.02 -6.85 6.98
CA SER A 109 1.39 -7.02 5.68
C SER A 109 0.28 -8.07 5.71
N TYR A 110 -0.87 -7.68 5.21
CA TYR A 110 -2.07 -8.52 5.07
C TYR A 110 -2.32 -8.92 3.62
N ARG A 111 -3.12 -9.94 3.41
CA ARG A 111 -3.58 -10.34 2.06
C ARG A 111 -4.77 -9.48 1.61
N GLY A 112 -4.56 -8.15 1.53
CA GLY A 112 -5.56 -7.18 1.13
C GLY A 112 -6.03 -6.28 2.28
N SER A 113 -6.83 -5.26 1.94
CA SER A 113 -7.25 -4.21 2.88
C SER A 113 -8.29 -4.70 3.90
N ALA A 114 -9.16 -5.63 3.53
CA ALA A 114 -10.25 -6.07 4.41
C ALA A 114 -9.76 -6.69 5.73
N PRO A 115 -8.87 -7.71 5.73
CA PRO A 115 -8.34 -8.26 6.98
C PRO A 115 -7.49 -7.24 7.76
N ALA A 116 -6.73 -6.37 7.07
CA ALA A 116 -5.96 -5.30 7.70
C ALA A 116 -6.88 -4.35 8.48
N LEU A 117 -7.99 -3.93 7.86
CA LEU A 117 -8.96 -3.04 8.49
C LEU A 117 -9.67 -3.70 9.69
N THR A 118 -10.04 -4.97 9.56
CA THR A 118 -10.67 -5.73 10.64
C THR A 118 -9.78 -5.76 11.89
N ASP A 119 -8.50 -6.08 11.72
CA ASP A 119 -7.55 -6.13 12.83
C ASP A 119 -7.24 -4.74 13.40
N THR A 120 -7.25 -3.71 12.56
CA THR A 120 -7.07 -2.33 13.05
C THR A 120 -8.27 -1.86 13.86
N VAL A 121 -9.48 -2.11 13.40
CA VAL A 121 -10.72 -1.81 14.15
C VAL A 121 -10.78 -2.61 15.46
N GLY A 122 -10.40 -3.88 15.42
CA GLY A 122 -10.34 -4.75 16.59
C GLY A 122 -9.20 -4.43 17.58
N GLY A 123 -8.30 -3.50 17.25
CA GLY A 123 -7.18 -3.10 18.11
C GLY A 123 -6.00 -4.07 18.12
N VAL A 124 -5.96 -5.05 17.23
CA VAL A 124 -4.82 -5.99 17.07
C VAL A 124 -3.60 -5.26 16.52
N VAL A 125 -3.81 -4.38 15.54
CA VAL A 125 -2.79 -3.48 15.01
C VAL A 125 -3.32 -2.05 15.14
N PRO A 126 -2.58 -1.12 15.78
CA PRO A 126 -3.12 0.18 16.12
C PRO A 126 -3.28 1.14 14.94
N VAL A 127 -2.59 0.92 13.84
CA VAL A 127 -2.46 1.86 12.70
C VAL A 127 -2.67 1.12 11.39
N ILE A 128 -3.31 1.75 10.41
CA ILE A 128 -3.42 1.30 9.01
C ILE A 128 -3.14 2.47 8.06
N PHE A 129 -2.47 2.14 6.95
CA PHE A 129 -2.18 3.11 5.89
C PHE A 129 -2.60 2.59 4.52
#